data_6f62c1817abf63baefe52a5db2cdd284
#
_entry.id   6f62c1817abf63baefe52a5db2cdd284
#
_cell.length_a   1.000
_cell.length_b   1.000
_cell.length_c   1.000
_cell.angle_alpha   90.00
_cell.angle_beta   90.00
_cell.angle_gamma   90.00
#
_symmetry.space_group_name_H-M   'P 1'
#
loop_
_entity.id
_entity.type
_entity.pdbx_description
1 polymer ?
#
loop_
_entity_poly.entity_id
_entity_poly.type
_entity_poly.pdbx_seq_one_letter_code
_entity_poly.pdbx_strand_id
1 'polypeptide(L)'
;MLANHKLAGAIQDVGWGEFVRQLEYKSEWCGKNVIKIGRFEPSSKMCSSCGKINKDLALKDREWSCSCGAIHDRDLNAAKNIRNFAIKTVSYRVLIKHTMFFTNNWYWFITTQLIY
;
A
#
# COMPACT_ATOMS: atom_id res chain seq x y z
N MET A 1 -13.71 7.56 -6.90
CA MET A 1 -14.89 6.68 -6.80
C MET A 1 -16.12 7.43 -6.27
N LEU A 2 -16.05 8.13 -5.14
CA LEU A 2 -17.19 8.89 -4.59
C LEU A 2 -17.69 10.04 -5.48
N ALA A 3 -16.87 10.52 -6.43
CA ALA A 3 -17.29 11.52 -7.41
C ALA A 3 -18.27 10.98 -8.47
N ASN A 4 -18.38 9.65 -8.61
CA ASN A 4 -19.39 9.03 -9.46
C ASN A 4 -20.68 8.85 -8.66
N HIS A 5 -21.63 9.79 -8.79
CA HIS A 5 -22.86 9.83 -8.03
C HIS A 5 -23.77 8.59 -8.21
N LYS A 6 -23.63 7.86 -9.33
CA LYS A 6 -24.37 6.60 -9.55
C LYS A 6 -23.87 5.45 -8.69
N LEU A 7 -22.60 5.47 -8.29
CA LEU A 7 -21.99 4.43 -7.48
C LEU A 7 -21.71 4.88 -6.04
N ALA A 8 -21.86 6.17 -5.74
CA ALA A 8 -21.53 6.73 -4.43
C ALA A 8 -22.30 6.07 -3.30
N GLY A 9 -23.61 5.88 -3.47
CA GLY A 9 -24.47 5.20 -2.49
C GLY A 9 -24.00 3.77 -2.24
N ALA A 10 -23.88 2.97 -3.29
CA ALA A 10 -23.45 1.57 -3.18
C ALA A 10 -22.05 1.42 -2.56
N ILE A 11 -21.12 2.36 -2.83
CA ILE A 11 -19.78 2.38 -2.22
C ILE A 11 -19.86 2.73 -0.73
N GLN A 12 -20.77 3.65 -0.36
CA GLN A 12 -21.00 4.03 1.03
C GLN A 12 -21.62 2.89 1.84
N ASP A 13 -22.56 2.16 1.26
CA ASP A 13 -23.24 1.02 1.87
C ASP A 13 -22.31 -0.17 2.16
N VAL A 14 -21.21 -0.30 1.42
CA VAL A 14 -20.19 -1.35 1.66
C VAL A 14 -19.42 -1.13 2.98
N GLY A 15 -19.53 0.04 3.60
CA GLY A 15 -18.92 0.29 4.92
C GLY A 15 -17.39 0.21 4.94
N TRP A 16 -16.71 0.62 3.86
CA TRP A 16 -15.25 0.58 3.77
C TRP A 16 -14.53 1.26 4.93
N GLY A 17 -15.10 2.36 5.44
CA GLY A 17 -14.54 3.06 6.60
C GLY A 17 -14.60 2.19 7.85
N GLU A 18 -15.72 1.52 8.08
CA GLU A 18 -15.88 0.60 9.21
C GLU A 18 -14.99 -0.63 9.08
N PHE A 19 -14.85 -1.19 7.88
CA PHE A 19 -13.92 -2.30 7.63
C PHE A 19 -12.48 -1.93 7.98
N VAL A 20 -12.01 -0.76 7.54
CA VAL A 20 -10.65 -0.29 7.86
C VAL A 20 -10.49 -0.07 9.36
N ARG A 21 -11.48 0.55 10.02
CA ARG A 21 -11.48 0.76 11.46
C ARG A 21 -11.39 -0.57 12.22
N GLN A 22 -12.15 -1.58 11.77
CA GLN A 22 -12.09 -2.91 12.39
C GLN A 22 -10.75 -3.60 12.20
N LEU A 23 -10.12 -3.45 11.05
CA LEU A 23 -8.77 -3.98 10.82
C LEU A 23 -7.75 -3.32 11.76
N GLU A 24 -7.85 -2.01 11.97
CA GLU A 24 -6.93 -1.26 12.82
C GLU A 24 -7.00 -1.74 14.28
N TYR A 25 -8.16 -1.67 14.93
CA TYR A 25 -8.25 -2.04 16.35
C TYR A 25 -8.04 -3.53 16.61
N LYS A 26 -8.50 -4.41 15.68
CA LYS A 26 -8.27 -5.86 15.82
C LYS A 26 -6.81 -6.23 15.63
N SER A 27 -6.10 -5.55 14.73
CA SER A 27 -4.66 -5.76 14.57
C SER A 27 -3.89 -5.36 15.82
N GLU A 28 -4.29 -4.28 16.46
CA GLU A 28 -3.71 -3.81 17.73
C GLU A 28 -3.91 -4.86 18.84
N TRP A 29 -5.11 -5.40 18.98
CA TRP A 29 -5.37 -6.50 19.93
C TRP A 29 -4.53 -7.75 19.68
N CYS A 30 -4.23 -8.04 18.41
CA CYS A 30 -3.41 -9.20 18.02
C CYS A 30 -1.90 -8.88 18.00
N GLY A 31 -1.46 -7.69 18.40
CA GLY A 31 -0.07 -7.25 18.32
C GLY A 31 0.47 -7.19 16.88
N LYS A 32 -0.40 -6.92 15.89
CA LYS A 32 -0.06 -6.82 14.46
C LYS A 32 -0.17 -5.39 13.98
N ASN A 33 0.59 -5.05 12.94
CA ASN A 33 0.57 -3.72 12.35
C ASN A 33 -0.20 -3.71 11.02
N VAL A 34 -1.08 -2.73 10.84
CA VAL A 34 -1.72 -2.41 9.56
C VAL A 34 -0.93 -1.29 8.89
N ILE A 35 -0.42 -1.55 7.70
CA ILE A 35 0.35 -0.58 6.93
C ILE A 35 -0.47 -0.16 5.73
N LYS A 36 -0.80 1.13 5.66
CA LYS A 36 -1.48 1.71 4.50
C LYS A 36 -0.44 2.18 3.48
N ILE A 37 -0.60 1.77 2.24
CA ILE A 37 0.24 2.23 1.13
C ILE A 37 -0.33 3.51 0.51
N GLY A 38 0.49 4.21 -0.30
CA GLY A 38 0.06 5.41 -1.02
C GLY A 38 -1.11 5.12 -1.97
N ARG A 39 -2.03 6.08 -2.08
CA ARG A 39 -3.26 5.96 -2.89
C ARG A 39 -2.99 5.77 -4.38
N PHE A 40 -1.88 6.30 -4.88
CA PHE A 40 -1.55 6.34 -6.30
C PHE A 40 -0.50 5.30 -6.72
N GLU A 41 -0.16 4.36 -5.84
CA GLU A 41 0.77 3.30 -6.17
C GLU A 41 0.21 2.38 -7.28
N PRO A 42 0.97 2.13 -8.36
CA PRO A 42 0.49 1.37 -9.53
C PRO A 42 0.45 -0.14 -9.26
N SER A 43 -0.25 -0.57 -8.22
CA SER A 43 -0.23 -1.95 -7.73
C SER A 43 -0.64 -2.99 -8.78
N SER A 44 -1.73 -2.75 -9.53
CA SER A 44 -2.21 -3.70 -10.53
C SER A 44 -1.45 -3.67 -11.86
N LYS A 45 -0.91 -2.51 -12.23
CA LYS A 45 -0.22 -2.30 -13.52
C LYS A 45 1.28 -2.61 -13.47
N MET A 46 1.88 -2.67 -12.30
CA MET A 46 3.30 -2.94 -12.14
C MET A 46 3.56 -4.44 -12.06
N CYS A 47 4.53 -4.93 -12.81
CA CYS A 47 4.98 -6.32 -12.72
C CYS A 47 5.68 -6.57 -11.38
N SER A 48 5.20 -7.53 -10.60
CA SER A 48 5.79 -7.88 -9.31
C SER A 48 7.17 -8.53 -9.41
N SER A 49 7.54 -9.03 -10.59
CA SER A 49 8.84 -9.67 -10.84
C SER A 49 9.93 -8.68 -11.26
N CYS A 50 9.64 -7.76 -12.19
CA CYS A 50 10.66 -6.86 -12.74
C CYS A 50 10.40 -5.36 -12.46
N GLY A 51 9.25 -4.99 -11.89
CA GLY A 51 8.90 -3.60 -11.59
C GLY A 51 8.42 -2.76 -12.78
N LYS A 52 8.40 -3.31 -14.00
CA LYS A 52 7.95 -2.59 -15.20
C LYS A 52 6.45 -2.33 -15.15
N ILE A 53 6.03 -1.12 -15.55
CA ILE A 53 4.62 -0.72 -15.56
C ILE A 53 4.03 -1.01 -16.94
N ASN A 54 2.94 -1.78 -16.97
CA ASN A 54 2.13 -1.99 -18.17
C ASN A 54 1.06 -0.89 -18.24
N LYS A 55 1.23 0.06 -19.17
CA LYS A 55 0.31 1.19 -19.34
C LYS A 55 -1.00 0.79 -20.01
N ASP A 56 -0.94 -0.22 -20.86
CA ASP A 56 -2.04 -0.64 -21.74
C ASP A 56 -3.03 -1.59 -21.06
N LEU A 57 -2.74 -2.01 -19.82
CA LEU A 57 -3.59 -2.92 -19.06
C LEU A 57 -4.96 -2.30 -18.77
N ALA A 58 -6.01 -2.89 -19.34
CA ALA A 58 -7.39 -2.45 -19.15
C ALA A 58 -8.03 -3.08 -17.90
N LEU A 59 -9.12 -2.49 -17.42
CA LEU A 59 -9.84 -3.01 -16.23
C LEU A 59 -10.46 -4.39 -16.43
N LYS A 60 -10.78 -4.75 -17.68
CA LYS A 60 -11.35 -6.04 -18.05
C LYS A 60 -10.32 -7.18 -18.07
N ASP A 61 -9.04 -6.85 -18.20
CA ASP A 61 -7.99 -7.85 -18.35
C ASP A 61 -7.67 -8.46 -16.97
N ARG A 62 -7.98 -9.73 -16.81
CA ARG A 62 -7.72 -10.50 -15.60
C ARG A 62 -6.30 -11.04 -15.56
N GLU A 63 -5.84 -11.55 -16.71
CA GLU A 63 -4.51 -12.09 -16.89
C GLU A 63 -3.72 -11.26 -17.90
N TRP A 64 -2.44 -11.11 -17.67
CA TRP A 64 -1.55 -10.40 -18.58
C TRP A 64 -0.11 -10.91 -18.50
N SER A 65 0.62 -10.77 -19.59
CA SER A 65 2.03 -11.12 -19.68
C SER A 65 2.91 -9.88 -19.68
N CYS A 66 4.01 -9.94 -18.95
CA CYS A 66 5.02 -8.89 -18.94
C CYS A 66 6.10 -9.18 -20.00
N SER A 67 6.75 -8.14 -20.50
CA SER A 67 7.91 -8.27 -21.40
C SER A 67 9.10 -9.03 -20.78
N CYS A 68 9.13 -9.26 -19.46
CA CYS A 68 10.11 -10.12 -18.81
C CYS A 68 9.77 -11.61 -18.86
N GLY A 69 8.67 -12.00 -19.54
CA GLY A 69 8.18 -13.38 -19.64
C GLY A 69 7.26 -13.84 -18.51
N ALA A 70 7.06 -13.04 -17.48
CA ALA A 70 6.18 -13.40 -16.36
C ALA A 70 4.70 -13.25 -16.75
N ILE A 71 3.89 -14.24 -16.44
CA ILE A 71 2.43 -14.21 -16.58
C ILE A 71 1.83 -13.91 -15.20
N HIS A 72 0.91 -12.99 -15.16
CA HIS A 72 0.30 -12.51 -13.92
C HIS A 72 -1.23 -12.59 -13.99
N ASP A 73 -1.84 -13.14 -12.94
CA ASP A 73 -3.19 -12.76 -12.55
C ASP A 73 -3.13 -11.34 -11.95
N ARG A 74 -4.01 -10.47 -12.39
CA ARG A 74 -3.99 -9.04 -12.04
C ARG A 74 -4.14 -8.78 -10.55
N ASP A 75 -5.04 -9.51 -9.90
CA ASP A 75 -5.36 -9.29 -8.49
C ASP A 75 -4.27 -9.88 -7.59
N LEU A 76 -3.75 -11.04 -7.93
CA LEU A 76 -2.62 -11.65 -7.23
C LEU A 76 -1.35 -10.82 -7.39
N ASN A 77 -1.10 -10.29 -8.58
CA ASN A 77 0.04 -9.39 -8.83
C ASN A 77 -0.10 -8.09 -8.03
N ALA A 78 -1.31 -7.51 -7.96
CA ALA A 78 -1.57 -6.33 -7.16
C ALA A 78 -1.31 -6.59 -5.66
N ALA A 79 -1.76 -7.72 -5.13
CA ALA A 79 -1.52 -8.10 -3.73
C ALA A 79 -0.02 -8.21 -3.42
N LYS A 80 0.77 -8.83 -4.31
CA LYS A 80 2.23 -8.90 -4.18
C LYS A 80 2.87 -7.52 -4.17
N ASN A 81 2.45 -6.63 -5.07
CA ASN A 81 2.96 -5.27 -5.15
C ASN A 81 2.61 -4.44 -3.91
N ILE A 82 1.37 -4.51 -3.42
CA ILE A 82 0.94 -3.83 -2.18
C ILE A 82 1.83 -4.27 -1.00
N ARG A 83 2.05 -5.58 -0.85
CA ARG A 83 2.95 -6.11 0.17
C ARG A 83 4.38 -5.55 0.02
N ASN A 84 4.92 -5.52 -1.19
CA ASN A 84 6.27 -5.04 -1.45
C ASN A 84 6.41 -3.53 -1.16
N PHE A 85 5.41 -2.72 -1.49
CA PHE A 85 5.38 -1.30 -1.14
C PHE A 85 5.34 -1.10 0.38
N ALA A 86 4.51 -1.85 1.09
CA ALA A 86 4.45 -1.80 2.54
C ALA A 86 5.80 -2.15 3.19
N ILE A 87 6.45 -3.23 2.75
CA ILE A 87 7.77 -3.64 3.25
C ILE A 87 8.83 -2.56 3.00
N LYS A 88 8.88 -1.99 1.80
CA LYS A 88 9.79 -0.89 1.47
C LYS A 88 9.58 0.32 2.38
N THR A 89 8.33 0.69 2.63
CA THR A 89 7.99 1.83 3.51
C THR A 89 8.47 1.60 4.94
N VAL A 90 8.31 0.40 5.47
CA VAL A 90 8.77 0.04 6.83
C VAL A 90 10.29 0.01 6.89
N SER A 91 10.96 -0.62 5.93
CA SER A 91 12.43 -0.69 5.87
C SER A 91 13.04 0.71 5.81
N TYR A 92 12.47 1.61 5.02
CA TYR A 92 12.91 2.99 4.93
C TYR A 92 12.76 3.74 6.28
N ARG A 93 11.64 3.57 6.99
CA ARG A 93 11.44 4.15 8.31
C ARG A 93 12.42 3.63 9.36
N VAL A 94 12.74 2.35 9.32
CA VAL A 94 13.73 1.75 10.22
C VAL A 94 15.13 2.30 9.93
N LEU A 95 15.52 2.43 8.68
CA LEU A 95 16.80 3.02 8.28
C LEU A 95 16.94 4.48 8.73
N ILE A 96 15.90 5.31 8.56
CA ILE A 96 15.92 6.70 9.02
C ILE A 96 16.09 6.76 10.54
N LYS A 97 15.38 5.91 11.30
CA LYS A 97 15.58 5.85 12.76
C LYS A 97 17.02 5.51 13.13
N HIS A 98 17.66 4.58 12.44
CA HIS A 98 19.06 4.19 12.70
C HIS A 98 20.07 5.28 12.30
N THR A 99 19.87 5.97 11.19
CA THR A 99 20.77 7.05 10.76
C THR A 99 20.63 8.31 11.60
N MET A 100 19.48 8.58 12.20
CA MET A 100 19.27 9.73 13.09
C MET A 100 19.86 9.53 14.50
N PHE A 101 20.14 8.29 14.91
CA PHE A 101 20.83 8.04 16.19
C PHE A 101 22.28 8.52 16.21
N PHE A 102 22.91 8.77 15.06
CA PHE A 102 24.32 9.19 14.94
C PHE A 102 24.53 10.70 14.75
N THR A 103 23.46 11.49 14.54
CA THR A 103 23.62 12.92 14.32
C THR A 103 22.73 13.74 15.26
N ASN A 104 23.39 14.23 16.33
CA ASN A 104 22.97 15.32 17.22
C ASN A 104 21.53 15.35 17.82
N ASN A 105 21.52 15.46 19.14
CA ASN A 105 20.46 15.48 20.14
C ASN A 105 19.24 16.41 19.92
N TRP A 106 19.20 17.25 18.88
CA TRP A 106 18.13 18.24 18.66
C TRP A 106 17.01 17.77 17.73
N TYR A 107 17.25 16.79 16.88
CA TYR A 107 16.23 16.25 15.95
C TYR A 107 15.29 15.22 16.60
N TRP A 108 15.60 14.79 17.81
CA TRP A 108 14.83 13.78 18.55
C TRP A 108 13.41 14.24 18.92
N PHE A 109 13.24 15.57 19.13
CA PHE A 109 11.97 16.13 19.59
C PHE A 109 10.91 16.28 18.48
N ILE A 110 11.34 16.42 17.22
CA ILE A 110 10.41 16.64 16.07
C ILE A 110 9.90 15.33 15.49
N THR A 111 10.67 14.26 15.56
CA THR A 111 10.28 12.96 14.97
C THR A 111 9.43 12.09 15.87
N THR A 112 9.46 12.30 17.18
CA THR A 112 8.59 11.56 18.13
C THR A 112 7.15 12.06 18.15
N GLN A 113 6.87 13.28 17.72
CA GLN A 113 5.50 13.81 17.66
C GLN A 113 4.75 13.47 16.37
N LEU A 114 5.43 12.93 15.33
CA LEU A 114 4.82 12.57 14.04
C LEU A 114 4.55 11.06 13.91
N ILE A 115 4.75 10.25 14.96
CA ILE A 115 4.64 8.78 14.92
C ILE A 115 3.63 8.24 15.96
N TYR A 116 2.77 9.12 16.48
CA TYR A 116 1.58 8.70 17.26
C TYR A 116 0.31 8.96 16.48
#